data_7ae871581369328288129b6c01f0eb28
#
_entry.id   7ae871581369328288129b6c01f0eb28
#
_cell.length_a   1.000
_cell.length_b   1.000
_cell.length_c   1.000
_cell.angle_alpha   90.00
_cell.angle_beta   90.00
_cell.angle_gamma   90.00
#
_symmetry.space_group_name_H-M   'P 1'
#
loop_
_entity.id
_entity.type
_entity.pdbx_description
1 polymer ?
#
loop_
_entity_poly.entity_id
_entity_poly.type
_entity_poly.pdbx_seq_one_letter_code
_entity_poly.pdbx_strand_id
1 'polypeptide(L)'
;GSEMCIRDSLSIVLTVLSFLFVLYINTKREESSYKTLWLIVILTFPVLGAVMYIIFGNNNTAKKLEKNITKARLHMDYELSDGEKCIGELEREDKRLAQSVKRISDATGFPMVKLDSAVYFSVGEEMFADMCKELEKAEKYIFAEYFILQNGKFLNTVVDIMAKKAAQGVDVRIMYDDLGSIATYSLADALKLGEKGIKCVPFNPFLFIKSQLNNRDHRKIMVVDGRVAYSGGINLSDEYINIGSKYGHWKDIGFKITGEGVKSYTYMFMEFWNAFSNDMIPHDLVGESFEKEGKGGDGYVLPYYDSPMVDENVSNTFFSEMLYAASDYVWFYTPYLMLGDSLFDAFIRAAKRGVDVRIIMPGIADKKVVFRLSRSYYRQLIEAGVKIYEYTPGFVHAKGCICDDKLAVLGSVNLDYRSLFLHFECSSIFYDSSIIKTFKADILETQSKCRQRTLEDTKRGFFGRLIDGVLRIFAPLL
;
A
#
# COMPACT_ATOMS: atom_id res chain seq x y z
N GLY A 1 -17.68 32.46 -46.05
CA GLY A 1 -16.31 32.09 -46.45
C GLY A 1 -15.28 32.27 -45.31
N SER A 2 -15.32 33.38 -44.60
CA SER A 2 -14.30 33.69 -43.57
C SER A 2 -14.44 32.84 -42.26
N GLU A 3 -15.64 32.60 -41.82
CA GLU A 3 -15.86 31.79 -40.57
C GLU A 3 -15.50 30.33 -40.76
N MET A 4 -15.72 29.75 -41.94
CA MET A 4 -15.35 28.38 -42.25
C MET A 4 -13.82 28.22 -42.31
N CYS A 5 -13.10 29.20 -42.90
CA CYS A 5 -11.65 29.21 -43.00
C CYS A 5 -10.98 29.36 -41.60
N ILE A 6 -11.54 30.19 -40.73
CA ILE A 6 -11.09 30.37 -39.33
C ILE A 6 -11.30 29.09 -38.54
N ARG A 7 -12.43 28.40 -38.70
CA ARG A 7 -12.74 27.15 -38.02
C ARG A 7 -11.81 26.01 -38.44
N ASP A 8 -11.51 25.93 -39.73
CA ASP A 8 -10.58 24.92 -40.27
C ASP A 8 -9.13 25.18 -39.84
N SER A 9 -8.68 26.42 -39.86
CA SER A 9 -7.37 26.81 -39.36
C SER A 9 -7.21 26.54 -37.87
N LEU A 10 -8.24 26.82 -37.03
CA LEU A 10 -8.24 26.53 -35.60
C LEU A 10 -8.20 25.02 -35.34
N SER A 11 -8.95 24.22 -36.12
CA SER A 11 -8.94 22.76 -36.04
C SER A 11 -7.56 22.17 -36.35
N ILE A 12 -6.89 22.67 -37.35
CA ILE A 12 -5.53 22.25 -37.71
C ILE A 12 -4.54 22.58 -36.57
N VAL A 13 -4.58 23.81 -36.06
CA VAL A 13 -3.70 24.22 -34.94
C VAL A 13 -3.95 23.34 -33.70
N LEU A 14 -5.19 23.07 -33.34
CA LEU A 14 -5.54 22.21 -32.20
C LEU A 14 -5.06 20.76 -32.42
N THR A 15 -5.17 20.25 -33.63
CA THR A 15 -4.67 18.91 -33.97
C THR A 15 -3.15 18.84 -33.84
N VAL A 16 -2.42 19.83 -34.34
CA VAL A 16 -0.96 19.91 -34.19
C VAL A 16 -0.54 20.02 -32.74
N LEU A 17 -1.21 20.88 -31.97
CA LEU A 17 -0.93 21.01 -30.52
C LEU A 17 -1.20 19.70 -29.77
N SER A 18 -2.30 18.99 -30.08
CA SER A 18 -2.60 17.70 -29.49
C SER A 18 -1.53 16.65 -29.83
N PHE A 19 -1.06 16.64 -31.06
CA PHE A 19 0.03 15.75 -31.48
C PHE A 19 1.33 16.04 -30.73
N LEU A 20 1.72 17.31 -30.60
CA LEU A 20 2.88 17.71 -29.81
C LEU A 20 2.73 17.32 -28.34
N PHE A 21 1.51 17.42 -27.80
CA PHE A 21 1.20 17.03 -26.44
C PHE A 21 1.29 15.50 -26.23
N VAL A 22 0.85 14.73 -27.21
CA VAL A 22 1.02 13.27 -27.27
C VAL A 22 2.50 12.88 -27.24
N LEU A 23 3.33 13.55 -28.06
CA LEU A 23 4.79 13.33 -28.05
C LEU A 23 5.38 13.65 -26.67
N TYR A 24 4.99 14.77 -26.07
CA TYR A 24 5.43 15.15 -24.72
C TYR A 24 5.09 14.11 -23.66
N ILE A 25 3.85 13.60 -23.63
CA ILE A 25 3.46 12.54 -22.68
C ILE A 25 4.31 11.30 -22.88
N ASN A 26 4.61 10.94 -24.12
CA ASN A 26 5.37 9.74 -24.44
C ASN A 26 6.84 9.80 -23.95
N THR A 27 7.40 11.01 -23.76
CA THR A 27 8.75 11.18 -23.18
C THR A 27 8.82 10.97 -21.68
N LYS A 28 7.69 10.96 -20.99
CA LYS A 28 7.67 10.79 -19.52
C LYS A 28 7.95 9.35 -19.11
N ARG A 29 8.61 9.17 -17.98
CA ARG A 29 8.76 7.88 -17.31
C ARG A 29 7.51 7.56 -16.48
N GLU A 30 6.43 7.16 -17.13
CA GLU A 30 5.19 6.74 -16.52
C GLU A 30 4.80 5.37 -17.06
N GLU A 31 3.98 4.63 -16.31
CA GLU A 31 3.48 3.31 -16.73
C GLU A 31 2.76 3.41 -18.08
N SER A 32 3.01 2.44 -18.96
CA SER A 32 2.50 2.46 -20.35
C SER A 32 0.97 2.54 -20.42
N SER A 33 0.28 1.86 -19.52
CA SER A 33 -1.18 1.86 -19.46
C SER A 33 -1.74 3.23 -19.08
N TYR A 34 -1.09 3.97 -18.19
CA TYR A 34 -1.46 5.33 -17.82
C TYR A 34 -1.24 6.31 -18.99
N LYS A 35 -0.13 6.19 -19.69
CA LYS A 35 0.10 6.98 -20.93
C LYS A 35 -0.96 6.69 -21.98
N THR A 36 -1.23 5.41 -22.25
CA THR A 36 -2.22 4.98 -23.25
C THR A 36 -3.60 5.56 -22.97
N LEU A 37 -4.04 5.56 -21.71
CA LEU A 37 -5.29 6.18 -21.33
C LEU A 37 -5.34 7.67 -21.72
N TRP A 38 -4.31 8.44 -21.35
CA TRP A 38 -4.26 9.87 -21.66
C TRP A 38 -4.13 10.14 -23.16
N LEU A 39 -3.40 9.29 -23.90
CA LEU A 39 -3.33 9.38 -25.35
C LEU A 39 -4.72 9.21 -26.00
N ILE A 40 -5.50 8.22 -25.55
CA ILE A 40 -6.87 8.00 -26.02
C ILE A 40 -7.75 9.23 -25.72
N VAL A 41 -7.71 9.75 -24.49
CA VAL A 41 -8.52 10.90 -24.07
C VAL A 41 -8.18 12.15 -24.88
N ILE A 42 -6.87 12.44 -25.10
CA ILE A 42 -6.42 13.62 -25.83
C ILE A 42 -6.70 13.50 -27.34
N LEU A 43 -6.53 12.33 -27.93
CA LEU A 43 -6.83 12.13 -29.36
C LEU A 43 -8.32 12.15 -29.64
N THR A 44 -9.16 11.70 -28.69
CA THR A 44 -10.62 11.74 -28.86
C THR A 44 -11.20 13.14 -28.61
N PHE A 45 -10.66 13.84 -27.60
CA PHE A 45 -11.10 15.19 -27.20
C PHE A 45 -9.89 16.13 -27.07
N PRO A 46 -9.35 16.66 -28.19
CA PRO A 46 -8.04 17.32 -28.20
C PRO A 46 -7.86 18.43 -27.16
N VAL A 47 -8.80 19.37 -27.08
CA VAL A 47 -8.73 20.51 -26.16
C VAL A 47 -9.08 20.08 -24.74
N LEU A 48 -10.22 19.41 -24.59
CA LEU A 48 -10.73 18.98 -23.29
C LEU A 48 -9.77 17.95 -22.66
N GLY A 49 -9.28 16.99 -23.43
CA GLY A 49 -8.34 15.98 -22.98
C GLY A 49 -7.00 16.56 -22.52
N ALA A 50 -6.47 17.54 -23.27
CA ALA A 50 -5.25 18.25 -22.85
C ALA A 50 -5.46 19.04 -21.55
N VAL A 51 -6.58 19.75 -21.40
CA VAL A 51 -6.93 20.45 -20.15
C VAL A 51 -7.12 19.46 -19.00
N MET A 52 -7.81 18.36 -19.23
CA MET A 52 -7.97 17.31 -18.22
C MET A 52 -6.63 16.71 -17.80
N TYR A 53 -5.71 16.48 -18.74
CA TYR A 53 -4.37 16.00 -18.41
C TYR A 53 -3.57 17.02 -17.58
N ILE A 54 -3.66 18.31 -17.90
CA ILE A 54 -2.98 19.36 -17.11
C ILE A 54 -3.51 19.39 -15.68
N ILE A 55 -4.82 19.20 -15.49
CA ILE A 55 -5.47 19.25 -14.19
C ILE A 55 -5.23 17.94 -13.40
N PHE A 56 -5.43 16.79 -14.03
CA PHE A 56 -5.48 15.48 -13.38
C PHE A 56 -4.25 14.59 -13.65
N GLY A 57 -3.59 14.75 -14.77
CA GLY A 57 -2.43 13.96 -15.18
C GLY A 57 -1.08 14.59 -14.79
N ASN A 58 -1.06 15.83 -14.30
CA ASN A 58 0.18 16.51 -13.96
C ASN A 58 0.52 16.34 -12.47
N ASN A 59 1.72 15.84 -12.18
CA ASN A 59 2.20 15.53 -10.83
C ASN A 59 2.69 16.76 -10.01
N ASN A 60 2.13 17.96 -10.22
CA ASN A 60 2.55 19.15 -9.48
C ASN A 60 2.27 19.05 -7.97
N THR A 61 1.19 18.39 -7.57
CA THR A 61 0.89 18.13 -6.15
C THR A 61 1.90 17.14 -5.57
N ALA A 62 2.26 16.09 -6.31
CA ALA A 62 3.28 15.14 -5.92
C ALA A 62 4.61 15.86 -5.62
N LYS A 63 5.08 16.74 -6.51
CA LYS A 63 6.30 17.54 -6.30
C LYS A 63 6.26 18.41 -5.05
N LYS A 64 5.08 18.96 -4.70
CA LYS A 64 4.93 19.74 -3.47
C LYS A 64 5.02 18.86 -2.23
N LEU A 65 4.37 17.69 -2.25
CA LEU A 65 4.44 16.71 -1.17
C LEU A 65 5.89 16.23 -0.99
N GLU A 66 6.55 15.84 -2.09
CA GLU A 66 7.98 15.46 -2.11
C GLU A 66 8.88 16.50 -1.48
N LYS A 67 8.73 17.77 -1.87
CA LYS A 67 9.51 18.86 -1.30
C LYS A 67 9.35 18.97 0.22
N ASN A 68 8.12 18.79 0.73
CA ASN A 68 7.86 18.85 2.16
C ASN A 68 8.49 17.65 2.89
N ILE A 69 8.34 16.44 2.35
CA ILE A 69 8.92 15.22 2.93
C ILE A 69 10.45 15.27 2.90
N THR A 70 11.04 15.68 1.77
CA THR A 70 12.50 15.85 1.65
C THR A 70 13.01 16.89 2.65
N LYS A 71 12.29 18.00 2.83
CA LYS A 71 12.65 19.01 3.84
C LYS A 71 12.57 18.43 5.25
N ALA A 72 11.54 17.65 5.58
CA ALA A 72 11.43 17.01 6.87
C ALA A 72 12.62 16.06 7.12
N ARG A 73 12.94 15.20 6.15
CA ARG A 73 14.07 14.26 6.20
C ARG A 73 15.42 14.93 6.48
N LEU A 74 15.69 16.07 5.84
CA LEU A 74 16.94 16.83 6.04
C LEU A 74 17.12 17.38 7.47
N HIS A 75 16.04 17.44 8.26
CA HIS A 75 16.06 17.92 9.64
C HIS A 75 15.87 16.80 10.66
N MET A 76 15.94 15.54 10.23
CA MET A 76 15.82 14.38 11.11
C MET A 76 17.17 13.69 11.27
N ASP A 77 17.51 13.39 12.50
CA ASP A 77 18.67 12.53 12.82
C ASP A 77 18.16 11.10 12.92
N TYR A 78 18.60 10.25 11.99
CA TYR A 78 18.20 8.84 11.96
C TYR A 78 19.18 7.99 12.74
N GLU A 79 18.70 7.34 13.79
CA GLU A 79 19.46 6.34 14.55
C GLU A 79 19.19 4.92 14.01
N LEU A 80 19.36 4.75 12.71
CA LEU A 80 19.21 3.46 12.02
C LEU A 80 20.58 2.78 11.90
N SER A 81 20.60 1.44 12.02
CA SER A 81 21.80 0.67 11.66
C SER A 81 22.05 0.76 10.16
N ASP A 82 23.29 0.52 9.73
CA ASP A 82 23.63 0.54 8.30
C ASP A 82 23.08 -0.67 7.52
N GLY A 83 22.67 -1.74 8.21
CA GLY A 83 22.11 -2.95 7.61
C GLY A 83 23.12 -3.82 6.84
N GLU A 84 24.33 -3.35 6.58
CA GLU A 84 25.35 -4.04 5.75
C GLU A 84 25.69 -5.43 6.31
N LYS A 85 25.72 -5.57 7.63
CA LYS A 85 25.98 -6.88 8.25
C LYS A 85 24.88 -7.89 7.93
N CYS A 86 23.61 -7.50 8.03
CA CYS A 86 22.46 -8.36 7.73
C CYS A 86 22.42 -8.71 6.24
N ILE A 87 22.68 -7.74 5.36
CA ILE A 87 22.78 -7.97 3.90
C ILE A 87 23.93 -8.91 3.58
N GLY A 88 25.10 -8.76 4.23
CA GLY A 88 26.25 -9.66 4.05
C GLY A 88 26.00 -11.08 4.57
N GLU A 89 25.20 -11.25 5.62
CA GLU A 89 24.74 -12.56 6.09
C GLU A 89 23.82 -13.20 5.04
N LEU A 90 22.83 -12.44 4.52
CA LEU A 90 21.93 -12.88 3.48
C LEU A 90 22.64 -13.22 2.15
N GLU A 91 23.68 -12.46 1.76
CA GLU A 91 24.41 -12.70 0.51
C GLU A 91 25.10 -14.07 0.47
N ARG A 92 25.47 -14.60 1.63
CA ARG A 92 26.07 -15.94 1.72
C ARG A 92 25.07 -17.07 1.46
N GLU A 93 23.78 -16.81 1.70
CA GLU A 93 22.70 -17.77 1.51
C GLU A 93 22.00 -17.59 0.16
N ASP A 94 21.66 -16.36 -0.18
CA ASP A 94 20.99 -15.97 -1.42
C ASP A 94 21.48 -14.60 -1.92
N LYS A 95 22.45 -14.62 -2.81
CA LYS A 95 23.06 -13.42 -3.39
C LYS A 95 22.04 -12.56 -4.16
N ARG A 96 21.06 -13.19 -4.84
CA ARG A 96 20.07 -12.43 -5.63
C ARG A 96 19.13 -11.69 -4.71
N LEU A 97 18.64 -12.37 -3.68
CA LEU A 97 17.77 -11.75 -2.69
C LEU A 97 18.51 -10.62 -1.95
N ALA A 98 19.77 -10.83 -1.57
CA ALA A 98 20.59 -9.80 -0.93
C ALA A 98 20.72 -8.53 -1.81
N GLN A 99 20.92 -8.69 -3.12
CA GLN A 99 20.97 -7.58 -4.07
C GLN A 99 19.63 -6.84 -4.15
N SER A 100 18.51 -7.56 -4.19
CA SER A 100 17.16 -6.96 -4.20
C SER A 100 16.89 -6.20 -2.89
N VAL A 101 17.23 -6.81 -1.75
CA VAL A 101 17.09 -6.18 -0.42
C VAL A 101 17.96 -4.93 -0.29
N LYS A 102 19.22 -5.00 -0.74
CA LYS A 102 20.12 -3.84 -0.75
C LYS A 102 19.55 -2.70 -1.58
N ARG A 103 19.07 -2.99 -2.78
CA ARG A 103 18.44 -2.00 -3.66
C ARG A 103 17.25 -1.32 -2.99
N ILE A 104 16.38 -2.07 -2.30
CA ILE A 104 15.24 -1.53 -1.55
C ILE A 104 15.73 -0.64 -0.40
N SER A 105 16.71 -1.11 0.36
CA SER A 105 17.32 -0.34 1.45
C SER A 105 17.90 0.98 0.95
N ASP A 106 18.66 0.93 -0.16
CA ASP A 106 19.25 2.13 -0.77
C ASP A 106 18.17 3.10 -1.30
N ALA A 107 17.09 2.57 -1.90
CA ALA A 107 15.99 3.38 -2.45
C ALA A 107 15.11 4.04 -1.37
N THR A 108 14.93 3.37 -0.23
CA THR A 108 14.01 3.84 0.83
C THR A 108 14.73 4.46 2.02
N GLY A 109 16.02 4.19 2.19
CA GLY A 109 16.83 4.62 3.34
C GLY A 109 16.59 3.80 4.61
N PHE A 110 15.79 2.72 4.56
CA PHE A 110 15.53 1.84 5.70
C PHE A 110 16.34 0.53 5.59
N PRO A 111 17.06 0.13 6.64
CA PRO A 111 17.93 -1.02 6.61
C PRO A 111 17.17 -2.34 6.84
N MET A 112 17.71 -3.44 6.33
CA MET A 112 17.39 -4.77 6.83
C MET A 112 18.04 -4.98 8.19
N VAL A 113 17.29 -5.42 9.17
CA VAL A 113 17.75 -5.61 10.55
C VAL A 113 17.35 -6.98 11.08
N LYS A 114 18.01 -7.42 12.14
CA LYS A 114 17.60 -8.63 12.90
C LYS A 114 16.28 -8.35 13.60
N LEU A 115 15.40 -9.32 13.58
CA LEU A 115 14.09 -9.27 14.19
C LEU A 115 14.15 -9.94 15.57
N ASP A 116 13.63 -9.27 16.61
CA ASP A 116 13.53 -9.87 17.94
C ASP A 116 12.33 -10.81 18.01
N SER A 117 11.17 -10.34 17.60
CA SER A 117 9.98 -11.16 17.41
C SER A 117 9.00 -10.54 16.43
N ALA A 118 8.23 -11.40 15.77
CA ALA A 118 7.07 -11.00 15.00
C ALA A 118 5.83 -11.82 15.42
N VAL A 119 4.69 -11.16 15.48
CA VAL A 119 3.39 -11.80 15.71
C VAL A 119 2.53 -11.53 14.49
N TYR A 120 2.02 -12.60 13.88
CA TYR A 120 1.06 -12.53 12.80
C TYR A 120 -0.36 -12.58 13.33
N PHE A 121 -1.23 -11.73 12.82
CA PHE A 121 -2.66 -11.72 13.12
C PHE A 121 -3.43 -12.12 11.87
N SER A 122 -4.13 -13.22 11.94
CA SER A 122 -4.91 -13.78 10.83
C SER A 122 -6.22 -13.04 10.58
N VAL A 123 -6.70 -12.30 11.58
CA VAL A 123 -7.93 -11.50 11.54
C VAL A 123 -7.76 -10.21 12.35
N GLY A 124 -8.56 -9.19 12.02
CA GLY A 124 -8.46 -7.88 12.65
C GLY A 124 -8.82 -7.88 14.14
N GLU A 125 -9.71 -8.76 14.57
CA GLU A 125 -10.11 -8.91 15.98
C GLU A 125 -8.94 -9.27 16.89
N GLU A 126 -8.05 -10.14 16.42
CA GLU A 126 -6.83 -10.54 17.15
C GLU A 126 -5.87 -9.35 17.29
N MET A 127 -5.62 -8.65 16.19
CA MET A 127 -4.75 -7.47 16.18
C MET A 127 -5.33 -6.35 17.06
N PHE A 128 -6.64 -6.10 17.01
CA PHE A 128 -7.32 -5.11 17.83
C PHE A 128 -7.15 -5.42 19.33
N ALA A 129 -7.36 -6.66 19.73
CA ALA A 129 -7.24 -7.07 21.12
C ALA A 129 -5.81 -6.95 21.65
N ASP A 130 -4.81 -7.29 20.83
CA ASP A 130 -3.39 -7.15 21.18
C ASP A 130 -2.96 -5.68 21.19
N MET A 131 -3.38 -4.89 20.20
CA MET A 131 -3.10 -3.45 20.12
C MET A 131 -3.61 -2.68 21.34
N CYS A 132 -4.83 -2.96 21.79
CA CYS A 132 -5.36 -2.33 23.01
C CYS A 132 -4.46 -2.59 24.23
N LYS A 133 -3.96 -3.82 24.39
CA LYS A 133 -3.05 -4.17 25.50
C LYS A 133 -1.73 -3.41 25.43
N GLU A 134 -1.15 -3.23 24.24
CA GLU A 134 0.11 -2.50 24.10
C GLU A 134 -0.09 -0.99 24.26
N LEU A 135 -1.21 -0.43 23.80
CA LEU A 135 -1.56 0.97 24.01
C LEU A 135 -1.72 1.30 25.52
N GLU A 136 -2.30 0.40 26.30
CA GLU A 136 -2.42 0.58 27.75
C GLU A 136 -1.07 0.63 28.48
N LYS A 137 -0.01 0.07 27.88
CA LYS A 137 1.35 0.07 28.45
C LYS A 137 2.18 1.29 28.02
N ALA A 138 1.66 2.17 27.16
CA ALA A 138 2.40 3.31 26.66
C ALA A 138 2.83 4.26 27.80
N GLU A 139 4.08 4.71 27.76
CA GLU A 139 4.69 5.60 28.76
C GLU A 139 5.23 6.89 28.17
N LYS A 140 5.67 6.88 26.89
CA LYS A 140 6.33 8.02 26.24
C LYS A 140 5.53 8.58 25.09
N TYR A 141 5.22 7.75 24.10
CA TYR A 141 4.46 8.18 22.93
C TYR A 141 3.65 7.07 22.24
N ILE A 142 2.58 7.50 21.58
CA ILE A 142 1.77 6.68 20.67
C ILE A 142 1.67 7.42 19.33
N PHE A 143 2.14 6.81 18.24
CA PHE A 143 2.01 7.32 16.90
C PHE A 143 1.12 6.41 16.07
N ALA A 144 0.10 7.00 15.43
CA ALA A 144 -0.88 6.27 14.63
C ALA A 144 -1.06 6.95 13.27
N GLU A 145 -0.97 6.17 12.19
CA GLU A 145 -1.15 6.62 10.81
C GLU A 145 -2.03 5.64 10.07
N TYR A 146 -3.18 6.12 9.57
CA TYR A 146 -4.18 5.27 8.94
C TYR A 146 -4.84 5.93 7.74
N PHE A 147 -5.18 5.12 6.73
CA PHE A 147 -5.92 5.59 5.57
C PHE A 147 -7.39 5.88 5.91
N ILE A 148 -8.05 4.99 6.69
CA ILE A 148 -9.45 5.14 7.08
C ILE A 148 -9.55 5.22 8.61
N LEU A 149 -10.18 6.31 9.09
CA LEU A 149 -10.77 6.40 10.41
C LEU A 149 -12.29 6.35 10.27
N GLN A 150 -12.95 5.54 11.10
CA GLN A 150 -14.41 5.48 11.16
C GLN A 150 -14.88 5.45 12.60
N ASN A 151 -15.79 6.36 12.94
CA ASN A 151 -16.44 6.33 14.25
C ASN A 151 -17.18 5.00 14.43
N GLY A 152 -16.79 4.25 15.45
CA GLY A 152 -17.30 2.91 15.74
C GLY A 152 -16.60 2.31 16.95
N LYS A 153 -16.85 1.05 17.23
CA LYS A 153 -16.27 0.37 18.40
C LYS A 153 -14.74 0.33 18.34
N PHE A 154 -14.17 0.00 17.17
CA PHE A 154 -12.72 -0.12 17.03
C PHE A 154 -12.03 1.22 17.33
N LEU A 155 -12.32 2.25 16.54
CA LEU A 155 -11.70 3.57 16.70
C LEU A 155 -11.95 4.16 18.09
N ASN A 156 -13.20 4.11 18.57
CA ASN A 156 -13.57 4.72 19.85
C ASN A 156 -12.84 4.06 21.03
N THR A 157 -12.70 2.72 21.03
CA THR A 157 -11.93 2.01 22.06
C THR A 157 -10.47 2.43 22.05
N VAL A 158 -9.84 2.49 20.87
CA VAL A 158 -8.44 2.92 20.72
C VAL A 158 -8.27 4.37 21.17
N VAL A 159 -9.15 5.27 20.75
CA VAL A 159 -9.13 6.69 21.14
C VAL A 159 -9.34 6.88 22.66
N ASP A 160 -10.20 6.10 23.29
CA ASP A 160 -10.43 6.20 24.74
C ASP A 160 -9.20 5.77 25.54
N ILE A 161 -8.45 4.76 25.07
CA ILE A 161 -7.16 4.38 25.68
C ILE A 161 -6.13 5.50 25.44
N MET A 162 -6.02 5.98 24.21
CA MET A 162 -5.11 7.08 23.84
C MET A 162 -5.36 8.35 24.66
N ALA A 163 -6.64 8.71 24.86
CA ALA A 163 -7.02 9.87 25.68
C ALA A 163 -6.60 9.73 27.16
N LYS A 164 -6.76 8.55 27.74
CA LYS A 164 -6.27 8.25 29.08
C LYS A 164 -4.75 8.40 29.16
N LYS A 165 -4.02 7.94 28.13
CA LYS A 165 -2.56 8.05 28.06
C LYS A 165 -2.10 9.49 27.86
N ALA A 166 -2.78 10.26 27.01
CA ALA A 166 -2.51 11.68 26.83
C ALA A 166 -2.70 12.45 28.14
N ALA A 167 -3.74 12.16 28.93
CA ALA A 167 -3.96 12.74 30.26
C ALA A 167 -2.85 12.37 31.27
N GLN A 168 -2.09 11.29 31.03
CA GLN A 168 -0.93 10.87 31.81
C GLN A 168 0.39 11.49 31.34
N GLY A 169 0.36 12.31 30.26
CA GLY A 169 1.54 12.98 29.72
C GLY A 169 2.21 12.26 28.53
N VAL A 170 1.61 11.16 28.05
CA VAL A 170 2.07 10.47 26.84
C VAL A 170 1.83 11.35 25.61
N ASP A 171 2.81 11.52 24.71
CA ASP A 171 2.63 12.24 23.44
C ASP A 171 1.85 11.36 22.45
N VAL A 172 0.59 11.69 22.22
CA VAL A 172 -0.31 10.92 21.34
C VAL A 172 -0.57 11.68 20.06
N ARG A 173 -0.22 11.07 18.92
CA ARG A 173 -0.34 11.67 17.59
C ARG A 173 -1.05 10.73 16.64
N ILE A 174 -2.05 11.27 15.90
CA ILE A 174 -2.79 10.54 14.86
C ILE A 174 -2.70 11.31 13.56
N MET A 175 -2.27 10.65 12.49
CA MET A 175 -2.38 11.11 11.11
C MET A 175 -3.36 10.24 10.34
N TYR A 176 -4.21 10.83 9.51
CA TYR A 176 -5.14 10.08 8.68
C TYR A 176 -5.25 10.69 7.29
N ASP A 177 -5.53 9.85 6.29
CA ASP A 177 -5.82 10.33 4.94
C ASP A 177 -7.21 10.97 4.87
N ASP A 178 -7.25 12.24 4.47
CA ASP A 178 -8.51 13.00 4.45
C ASP A 178 -9.53 12.45 3.44
N LEU A 179 -9.07 12.06 2.24
CA LEU A 179 -9.95 11.46 1.24
C LEU A 179 -10.39 10.04 1.62
N GLY A 180 -9.48 9.24 2.18
CA GLY A 180 -9.78 7.89 2.66
C GLY A 180 -10.84 7.88 3.75
N SER A 181 -10.86 8.91 4.58
CA SER A 181 -11.76 9.05 5.73
C SER A 181 -12.96 9.95 5.45
N ILE A 182 -13.06 10.62 4.29
CA ILE A 182 -14.03 11.69 4.01
C ILE A 182 -15.51 11.31 4.26
N ALA A 183 -15.85 10.05 4.03
CA ALA A 183 -17.22 9.54 4.23
C ALA A 183 -17.49 9.03 5.64
N THR A 184 -16.45 8.85 6.48
CA THR A 184 -16.54 8.11 7.74
C THR A 184 -16.04 8.87 8.96
N TYR A 185 -15.26 9.94 8.73
CA TYR A 185 -14.63 10.74 9.78
C TYR A 185 -14.55 12.21 9.36
N SER A 186 -15.11 13.10 10.16
CA SER A 186 -15.18 14.52 9.83
C SER A 186 -14.04 15.33 10.49
N LEU A 187 -13.78 16.54 9.95
CA LEU A 187 -12.88 17.49 10.62
C LEU A 187 -13.34 17.83 12.05
N ALA A 188 -14.65 17.87 12.29
CA ALA A 188 -15.20 18.09 13.62
C ALA A 188 -14.85 16.94 14.60
N ASP A 189 -14.80 15.71 14.10
CA ASP A 189 -14.35 14.55 14.92
C ASP A 189 -12.86 14.65 15.22
N ALA A 190 -12.03 15.05 14.26
CA ALA A 190 -10.61 15.30 14.46
C ALA A 190 -10.34 16.40 15.50
N LEU A 191 -11.13 17.49 15.50
CA LEU A 191 -11.03 18.56 16.51
C LEU A 191 -11.35 18.06 17.92
N LYS A 192 -12.33 17.16 18.08
CA LYS A 192 -12.64 16.53 19.38
C LYS A 192 -11.49 15.70 19.96
N LEU A 193 -10.60 15.15 19.10
CA LEU A 193 -9.38 14.49 19.58
C LEU A 193 -8.44 15.49 20.26
N GLY A 194 -8.34 16.71 19.75
CA GLY A 194 -7.56 17.77 20.37
C GLY A 194 -8.05 18.11 21.77
N GLU A 195 -9.37 18.12 22.01
CA GLU A 195 -9.99 18.31 23.34
C GLU A 195 -9.61 17.20 24.32
N LYS A 196 -9.29 16.00 23.81
CA LYS A 196 -8.83 14.85 24.59
C LYS A 196 -7.29 14.80 24.74
N GLY A 197 -6.56 15.83 24.32
CA GLY A 197 -5.10 15.88 24.37
C GLY A 197 -4.38 15.08 23.28
N ILE A 198 -5.11 14.60 22.26
CA ILE A 198 -4.57 13.84 21.14
C ILE A 198 -4.32 14.79 19.98
N LYS A 199 -3.08 14.88 19.50
CA LYS A 199 -2.74 15.67 18.30
C LYS A 199 -3.20 14.92 17.06
N CYS A 200 -3.98 15.57 16.19
CA CYS A 200 -4.55 14.92 15.00
C CYS A 200 -4.36 15.79 13.77
N VAL A 201 -3.81 15.21 12.69
CA VAL A 201 -3.50 15.90 11.43
C VAL A 201 -4.06 15.13 10.24
N PRO A 202 -4.91 15.77 9.39
CA PRO A 202 -5.31 15.18 8.12
C PRO A 202 -4.16 15.26 7.10
N PHE A 203 -3.83 14.14 6.47
CA PHE A 203 -2.90 14.11 5.35
C PHE A 203 -3.60 14.54 4.06
N ASN A 204 -2.95 15.43 3.30
CA ASN A 204 -3.36 15.92 1.98
C ASN A 204 -4.87 16.24 1.90
N PRO A 205 -5.33 17.30 2.62
CA PRO A 205 -6.75 17.65 2.72
C PRO A 205 -7.43 17.80 1.36
N PHE A 206 -8.63 17.21 1.23
CA PHE A 206 -9.37 17.19 -0.01
C PHE A 206 -10.12 18.51 -0.23
N LEU A 207 -9.57 19.37 -1.09
CA LEU A 207 -10.20 20.62 -1.54
C LEU A 207 -10.69 20.45 -2.98
N PHE A 208 -11.98 20.40 -3.23
CA PHE A 208 -12.66 20.04 -4.48
C PHE A 208 -11.99 20.54 -5.78
N ILE A 209 -11.39 21.71 -5.79
CA ILE A 209 -10.80 22.35 -6.99
C ILE A 209 -9.31 22.01 -7.18
N LYS A 210 -8.60 21.56 -6.14
CA LYS A 210 -7.15 21.31 -6.16
C LYS A 210 -6.77 19.90 -5.75
N SER A 211 -7.74 19.04 -5.54
CA SER A 211 -7.51 17.73 -4.94
C SER A 211 -7.23 16.68 -5.99
N GLN A 212 -6.13 16.00 -5.81
CA GLN A 212 -5.82 14.79 -6.58
C GLN A 212 -6.39 13.57 -5.86
N LEU A 213 -7.00 12.69 -6.62
CA LEU A 213 -7.42 11.36 -6.16
C LEU A 213 -6.21 10.45 -5.90
N ASN A 214 -5.06 10.80 -6.48
CA ASN A 214 -3.78 10.12 -6.36
C ASN A 214 -2.96 10.72 -5.20
N ASN A 215 -1.82 10.12 -4.91
CA ASN A 215 -0.89 10.54 -3.86
C ASN A 215 -1.55 10.56 -2.47
N ARG A 216 -2.32 9.49 -2.18
CA ARG A 216 -2.97 9.29 -0.89
C ARG A 216 -2.09 8.46 0.02
N ASP A 217 -2.21 8.68 1.31
CA ASP A 217 -1.51 7.90 2.32
C ASP A 217 -2.30 6.64 2.68
N HIS A 218 -1.90 5.52 2.06
CA HIS A 218 -2.57 4.23 2.28
C HIS A 218 -1.85 3.37 3.32
N ARG A 219 -0.86 3.91 4.02
CA ARG A 219 -0.13 3.21 5.08
C ARG A 219 -1.01 2.99 6.31
N LYS A 220 -0.69 1.97 7.10
CA LYS A 220 -1.28 1.66 8.39
C LYS A 220 -0.15 1.37 9.34
N ILE A 221 0.09 2.29 10.25
CA ILE A 221 1.20 2.25 11.19
C ILE A 221 0.67 2.58 12.58
N MET A 222 1.02 1.76 13.56
CA MET A 222 0.85 2.08 14.97
C MET A 222 2.16 1.78 15.68
N VAL A 223 2.74 2.78 16.32
CA VAL A 223 3.97 2.64 17.12
C VAL A 223 3.69 3.03 18.55
N VAL A 224 4.17 2.23 19.49
CA VAL A 224 4.09 2.50 20.94
C VAL A 224 5.51 2.51 21.51
N ASP A 225 5.94 3.66 22.02
CA ASP A 225 7.22 3.89 22.73
C ASP A 225 8.47 3.42 21.99
N GLY A 226 8.47 3.27 20.66
CA GLY A 226 9.57 2.67 19.90
C GLY A 226 9.84 1.21 20.24
N ARG A 227 8.99 0.60 21.05
CA ARG A 227 9.09 -0.77 21.56
C ARG A 227 8.36 -1.78 20.67
N VAL A 228 7.19 -1.41 20.17
CA VAL A 228 6.39 -2.22 19.26
C VAL A 228 5.87 -1.40 18.09
N ALA A 229 5.80 -2.03 16.93
CA ALA A 229 5.14 -1.48 15.76
C ALA A 229 4.13 -2.48 15.18
N TYR A 230 2.96 -1.98 14.77
CA TYR A 230 1.94 -2.72 14.05
C TYR A 230 1.82 -2.17 12.63
N SER A 231 1.63 -3.07 11.67
CA SER A 231 1.27 -2.72 10.30
C SER A 231 0.46 -3.85 9.63
N GLY A 232 0.03 -3.63 8.39
CA GLY A 232 -0.79 -4.59 7.62
C GLY A 232 -1.86 -3.92 6.78
N GLY A 233 -2.97 -4.64 6.54
CA GLY A 233 -4.11 -4.13 5.75
C GLY A 233 -5.19 -3.42 6.58
N ILE A 234 -5.18 -3.57 7.90
CA ILE A 234 -6.26 -3.23 8.83
C ILE A 234 -6.32 -1.73 9.10
N ASN A 235 -7.46 -1.08 8.83
CA ASN A 235 -7.76 0.30 9.23
C ASN A 235 -8.53 0.36 10.56
N LEU A 236 -8.66 1.55 11.14
CA LEU A 236 -9.43 1.77 12.37
C LEU A 236 -10.92 1.96 12.05
N SER A 237 -11.56 0.87 11.63
CA SER A 237 -12.97 0.81 11.26
C SER A 237 -13.57 -0.54 11.65
N ASP A 238 -14.84 -0.54 12.03
CA ASP A 238 -15.55 -1.68 12.59
C ASP A 238 -15.62 -2.88 11.65
N GLU A 239 -15.65 -2.66 10.36
CA GLU A 239 -15.65 -3.73 9.36
C GLU A 239 -14.39 -4.62 9.45
N TYR A 240 -13.24 -4.04 9.83
CA TYR A 240 -11.98 -4.79 9.97
C TYR A 240 -11.93 -5.70 11.20
N ILE A 241 -12.84 -5.51 12.14
CA ILE A 241 -13.04 -6.41 13.28
C ILE A 241 -14.38 -7.15 13.21
N ASN A 242 -14.89 -7.32 11.98
CA ASN A 242 -16.10 -8.05 11.67
C ASN A 242 -17.38 -7.56 12.41
N ILE A 243 -17.45 -6.28 12.73
CA ILE A 243 -18.67 -5.63 13.19
C ILE A 243 -19.43 -5.10 11.98
N GLY A 244 -20.54 -5.77 11.65
CA GLY A 244 -21.30 -5.56 10.43
C GLY A 244 -21.06 -6.67 9.40
N SER A 245 -22.04 -6.88 8.52
CA SER A 245 -22.04 -8.03 7.60
C SER A 245 -22.22 -7.65 6.13
N LYS A 246 -22.03 -6.38 5.79
CA LYS A 246 -22.30 -5.88 4.42
C LYS A 246 -21.59 -6.67 3.31
N TYR A 247 -20.36 -7.15 3.59
CA TYR A 247 -19.53 -7.88 2.64
C TYR A 247 -19.22 -9.32 3.11
N GLY A 248 -20.04 -9.88 4.01
CA GLY A 248 -19.75 -11.13 4.67
C GLY A 248 -18.58 -11.02 5.66
N HIS A 249 -17.86 -12.12 5.88
CA HIS A 249 -16.67 -12.09 6.73
C HIS A 249 -15.58 -11.25 6.07
N TRP A 250 -15.08 -10.22 6.80
CA TRP A 250 -13.97 -9.39 6.36
C TRP A 250 -12.66 -9.99 6.81
N LYS A 251 -11.95 -10.59 5.85
CA LYS A 251 -10.64 -11.21 6.07
C LYS A 251 -9.54 -10.19 5.78
N ASP A 252 -8.93 -9.65 6.84
CA ASP A 252 -7.72 -8.86 6.71
C ASP A 252 -6.64 -9.38 7.65
N ILE A 253 -5.39 -8.98 7.42
CA ILE A 253 -4.22 -9.43 8.16
C ILE A 253 -3.41 -8.25 8.68
N GLY A 254 -2.72 -8.49 9.77
CA GLY A 254 -1.74 -7.56 10.31
C GLY A 254 -0.61 -8.28 11.00
N PHE A 255 0.36 -7.52 11.44
CA PHE A 255 1.48 -8.03 12.20
C PHE A 255 1.96 -7.01 13.24
N LYS A 256 2.63 -7.51 14.27
CA LYS A 256 3.38 -6.74 15.27
C LYS A 256 4.83 -7.18 15.22
N ILE A 257 5.75 -6.22 15.29
CA ILE A 257 7.18 -6.47 15.43
C ILE A 257 7.74 -5.80 16.66
N THR A 258 8.84 -6.36 17.19
CA THR A 258 9.66 -5.77 18.24
C THR A 258 11.12 -5.73 17.80
N GLY A 259 11.94 -4.93 18.48
CA GLY A 259 13.35 -4.77 18.16
C GLY A 259 13.62 -3.66 17.15
N GLU A 260 14.77 -3.73 16.48
CA GLU A 260 15.29 -2.62 15.67
C GLU A 260 14.41 -2.20 14.50
N GLY A 261 13.62 -3.12 13.93
CA GLY A 261 12.67 -2.81 12.85
C GLY A 261 11.58 -1.79 13.24
N VAL A 262 11.31 -1.60 14.54
CA VAL A 262 10.37 -0.60 15.05
C VAL A 262 10.85 0.83 14.74
N LYS A 263 12.17 1.06 14.73
CA LYS A 263 12.76 2.35 14.39
C LYS A 263 12.34 2.82 12.99
N SER A 264 12.38 1.91 12.01
CA SER A 264 11.95 2.22 10.63
C SER A 264 10.50 2.73 10.58
N TYR A 265 9.58 2.06 11.26
CA TYR A 265 8.17 2.50 11.34
C TYR A 265 8.01 3.84 12.09
N THR A 266 8.78 4.04 13.14
CA THR A 266 8.80 5.30 13.89
C THR A 266 9.24 6.45 12.99
N TYR A 267 10.33 6.27 12.26
CA TYR A 267 10.82 7.30 11.34
C TYR A 267 9.92 7.50 10.12
N MET A 268 9.28 6.45 9.57
CA MET A 268 8.26 6.59 8.52
C MET A 268 7.11 7.50 8.96
N PHE A 269 6.62 7.33 10.20
CA PHE A 269 5.61 8.23 10.76
C PHE A 269 6.14 9.65 10.95
N MET A 270 7.34 9.80 11.53
CA MET A 270 7.94 11.12 11.79
C MET A 270 8.16 11.93 10.51
N GLU A 271 8.61 11.29 9.42
CA GLU A 271 8.79 11.95 8.12
C GLU A 271 7.50 12.65 7.66
N PHE A 272 6.38 11.95 7.74
CA PHE A 272 5.08 12.50 7.32
C PHE A 272 4.54 13.49 8.32
N TRP A 273 4.60 13.18 9.60
CA TRP A 273 4.17 14.12 10.62
C TRP A 273 4.92 15.45 10.52
N ASN A 274 6.23 15.42 10.45
CA ASN A 274 7.07 16.62 10.37
C ASN A 274 6.92 17.37 9.02
N ALA A 275 6.54 16.66 7.94
CA ALA A 275 6.30 17.29 6.64
C ALA A 275 4.96 18.02 6.55
N PHE A 276 3.95 17.58 7.31
CA PHE A 276 2.56 18.05 7.16
C PHE A 276 1.95 18.65 8.43
N SER A 277 2.64 18.58 9.56
CA SER A 277 2.27 19.24 10.81
C SER A 277 3.15 20.47 11.07
N ASN A 278 2.61 21.45 11.81
CA ASN A 278 3.40 22.56 12.36
C ASN A 278 4.04 22.23 13.72
N ASP A 279 3.70 21.08 14.28
CA ASP A 279 4.20 20.58 15.57
C ASP A 279 5.15 19.41 15.31
N MET A 280 6.44 19.73 15.11
CA MET A 280 7.46 18.71 14.83
C MET A 280 7.66 17.79 16.04
N ILE A 281 7.98 16.53 15.76
CA ILE A 281 8.35 15.56 16.79
C ILE A 281 9.80 15.81 17.18
N PRO A 282 10.09 16.11 18.49
CA PRO A 282 11.45 16.25 18.97
C PRO A 282 12.21 14.93 18.86
N HIS A 283 13.47 14.99 18.43
CA HIS A 283 14.31 13.80 18.31
C HIS A 283 14.50 13.09 19.66
N ASP A 284 14.74 13.87 20.72
CA ASP A 284 14.95 13.34 22.08
C ASP A 284 13.78 12.49 22.59
N LEU A 285 12.55 12.79 22.19
CA LEU A 285 11.37 12.01 22.55
C LEU A 285 11.49 10.55 22.07
N VAL A 286 12.12 10.35 20.92
CA VAL A 286 12.15 9.07 20.20
C VAL A 286 13.45 8.32 20.47
N GLY A 287 14.62 9.01 20.43
CA GLY A 287 15.94 8.42 20.57
C GLY A 287 16.14 7.70 21.91
N GLU A 288 15.67 8.28 23.01
CA GLU A 288 15.72 7.66 24.34
C GLU A 288 14.82 6.43 24.52
N SER A 289 13.91 6.19 23.56
CA SER A 289 12.93 5.09 23.64
C SER A 289 13.41 3.84 22.96
N PHE A 290 14.39 3.94 22.06
CA PHE A 290 14.90 2.80 21.34
C PHE A 290 15.74 1.89 22.24
N GLU A 291 15.45 0.59 22.21
CA GLU A 291 16.36 -0.40 22.80
C GLU A 291 17.72 -0.31 22.06
N LYS A 292 18.80 -0.26 22.84
CA LYS A 292 20.15 0.01 22.30
C LYS A 292 20.65 -1.05 21.35
N GLU A 293 20.22 -2.30 21.51
CA GLU A 293 20.50 -3.41 20.57
C GLU A 293 19.34 -4.40 20.65
N GLY A 294 18.79 -4.77 19.50
CA GLY A 294 17.84 -5.87 19.39
C GLY A 294 18.55 -7.20 19.74
N LYS A 295 17.84 -8.07 20.44
CA LYS A 295 18.40 -9.39 20.83
C LYS A 295 18.56 -10.30 19.62
N GLY A 296 17.79 -10.06 18.55
CA GLY A 296 17.66 -10.96 17.42
C GLY A 296 17.12 -12.33 17.84
N GLY A 297 16.77 -13.16 16.92
CA GLY A 297 16.35 -14.54 17.19
C GLY A 297 15.20 -15.04 16.37
N ASP A 298 14.55 -14.16 15.60
CA ASP A 298 13.43 -14.51 14.72
C ASP A 298 13.69 -14.08 13.26
N GLY A 299 14.90 -14.32 12.76
CA GLY A 299 15.29 -13.98 11.39
C GLY A 299 15.48 -12.49 11.16
N TYR A 300 15.06 -11.99 9.99
CA TYR A 300 15.33 -10.63 9.55
C TYR A 300 14.04 -9.92 9.10
N VAL A 301 14.03 -8.60 9.23
CA VAL A 301 12.98 -7.73 8.70
C VAL A 301 13.56 -6.51 8.00
N LEU A 302 12.98 -6.16 6.86
CA LEU A 302 13.19 -4.87 6.18
C LEU A 302 11.84 -4.17 6.06
N PRO A 303 11.49 -3.26 6.97
CA PRO A 303 10.38 -2.35 6.75
C PRO A 303 10.75 -1.34 5.66
N TYR A 304 9.87 -1.13 4.69
CA TYR A 304 10.07 -0.18 3.60
C TYR A 304 8.76 0.51 3.22
N TYR A 305 8.87 1.56 2.44
CA TYR A 305 7.71 2.25 1.89
C TYR A 305 7.77 2.33 0.37
N ASP A 306 6.59 2.40 -0.26
CA ASP A 306 6.44 2.86 -1.63
C ASP A 306 5.99 4.32 -1.65
N SER A 307 6.47 5.05 -2.63
CA SER A 307 6.13 6.44 -2.83
C SER A 307 5.98 6.75 -4.32
N PRO A 308 4.92 7.46 -4.73
CA PRO A 308 4.75 7.88 -6.12
C PRO A 308 5.79 8.92 -6.56
N MET A 309 6.73 9.28 -5.68
CA MET A 309 7.74 10.33 -5.88
C MET A 309 9.15 9.77 -6.06
N VAL A 310 9.35 8.49 -5.76
CA VAL A 310 10.61 7.79 -6.00
C VAL A 310 10.60 7.27 -7.44
N ASP A 311 11.73 7.38 -8.14
CA ASP A 311 11.88 6.92 -9.54
C ASP A 311 11.67 5.40 -9.69
N GLU A 312 11.59 4.67 -8.59
CA GLU A 312 11.41 3.23 -8.54
C GLU A 312 10.12 2.83 -7.81
N ASN A 313 9.32 2.00 -8.46
CA ASN A 313 8.16 1.35 -7.83
C ASN A 313 8.65 0.11 -7.07
N VAL A 314 9.02 0.30 -5.82
CA VAL A 314 9.75 -0.67 -5.00
C VAL A 314 9.03 -2.01 -4.90
N SER A 315 7.75 -2.01 -4.47
CA SER A 315 6.97 -3.25 -4.35
C SER A 315 6.73 -3.93 -5.69
N ASN A 316 6.40 -3.17 -6.76
CA ASN A 316 6.16 -3.75 -8.09
C ASN A 316 7.41 -4.46 -8.61
N THR A 317 8.57 -3.85 -8.44
CA THR A 317 9.86 -4.42 -8.85
C THR A 317 10.18 -5.64 -8.00
N PHE A 318 10.04 -5.54 -6.68
CA PHE A 318 10.38 -6.64 -5.77
C PHE A 318 9.46 -7.86 -5.97
N PHE A 319 8.16 -7.67 -6.16
CA PHE A 319 7.24 -8.76 -6.47
C PHE A 319 7.60 -9.47 -7.79
N SER A 320 8.04 -8.69 -8.79
CA SER A 320 8.52 -9.26 -10.06
C SER A 320 9.80 -10.07 -9.85
N GLU A 321 10.77 -9.56 -9.11
CA GLU A 321 12.03 -10.26 -8.78
C GLU A 321 11.77 -11.54 -7.99
N MET A 322 10.87 -11.49 -7.00
CA MET A 322 10.46 -12.65 -6.21
C MET A 322 9.81 -13.73 -7.10
N LEU A 323 8.91 -13.36 -8.01
CA LEU A 323 8.30 -14.27 -8.98
C LEU A 323 9.35 -14.88 -9.92
N TYR A 324 10.37 -14.13 -10.33
CA TYR A 324 11.46 -14.66 -11.16
C TYR A 324 12.41 -15.57 -10.39
N ALA A 325 12.64 -15.33 -9.10
CA ALA A 325 13.53 -16.10 -8.25
C ALA A 325 12.90 -17.37 -7.70
N ALA A 326 11.56 -17.40 -7.54
CA ALA A 326 10.83 -18.52 -6.96
C ALA A 326 11.12 -19.85 -7.64
N SER A 327 11.33 -20.88 -6.82
CA SER A 327 11.60 -22.27 -7.24
C SER A 327 10.39 -23.17 -7.08
N ASP A 328 9.73 -23.14 -5.93
CA ASP A 328 8.65 -24.05 -5.59
C ASP A 328 7.29 -23.36 -5.66
N TYR A 329 7.10 -22.24 -4.97
CA TYR A 329 5.82 -21.55 -4.95
C TYR A 329 5.90 -20.07 -4.60
N VAL A 330 4.91 -19.29 -5.09
CA VAL A 330 4.60 -17.92 -4.63
C VAL A 330 3.10 -17.76 -4.50
N TRP A 331 2.61 -17.40 -3.31
CA TRP A 331 1.19 -17.22 -3.03
C TRP A 331 0.90 -15.81 -2.57
N PHE A 332 -0.17 -15.20 -3.09
CA PHE A 332 -0.57 -13.83 -2.82
C PHE A 332 -1.96 -13.74 -2.20
N TYR A 333 -2.10 -12.80 -1.26
CA TYR A 333 -3.38 -12.19 -0.92
C TYR A 333 -3.49 -10.82 -1.59
N THR A 334 -4.62 -10.51 -2.18
CA THR A 334 -4.94 -9.15 -2.63
C THR A 334 -6.44 -8.93 -2.80
N PRO A 335 -6.99 -7.78 -2.39
CA PRO A 335 -8.40 -7.46 -2.63
C PRO A 335 -8.69 -7.10 -4.09
N TYR A 336 -7.69 -6.60 -4.81
CA TYR A 336 -7.81 -6.10 -6.19
C TYR A 336 -6.68 -6.64 -7.05
N LEU A 337 -6.96 -6.89 -8.32
CA LEU A 337 -6.00 -7.44 -9.28
C LEU A 337 -6.03 -6.62 -10.56
N MET A 338 -5.14 -5.64 -10.64
CA MET A 338 -4.96 -4.75 -11.79
C MET A 338 -3.47 -4.56 -12.00
N LEU A 339 -2.86 -5.47 -12.75
CA LEU A 339 -1.42 -5.57 -12.92
C LEU A 339 -0.94 -4.72 -14.09
N GLY A 340 0.20 -4.06 -13.92
CA GLY A 340 1.00 -3.55 -15.03
C GLY A 340 1.67 -4.68 -15.81
N ASP A 341 2.08 -4.41 -17.05
CA ASP A 341 2.58 -5.45 -17.97
C ASP A 341 3.77 -6.22 -17.42
N SER A 342 4.70 -5.55 -16.71
CA SER A 342 5.91 -6.18 -16.17
C SER A 342 5.60 -7.23 -15.11
N LEU A 343 4.73 -6.88 -14.14
CA LEU A 343 4.34 -7.79 -13.07
C LEU A 343 3.40 -8.89 -13.60
N PHE A 344 2.51 -8.56 -14.54
CA PHE A 344 1.65 -9.52 -15.21
C PHE A 344 2.46 -10.61 -15.93
N ASP A 345 3.49 -10.21 -16.68
CA ASP A 345 4.43 -11.13 -17.33
C ASP A 345 5.21 -11.98 -16.33
N ALA A 346 5.61 -11.41 -15.18
CA ALA A 346 6.31 -12.15 -14.14
C ALA A 346 5.45 -13.29 -13.58
N PHE A 347 4.15 -13.07 -13.32
CA PHE A 347 3.19 -14.10 -12.93
C PHE A 347 3.10 -15.22 -13.96
N ILE A 348 2.93 -14.87 -15.24
CA ILE A 348 2.85 -15.84 -16.34
C ILE A 348 4.12 -16.67 -16.44
N ARG A 349 5.29 -16.03 -16.39
CA ARG A 349 6.58 -16.71 -16.52
C ARG A 349 6.87 -17.63 -15.35
N ALA A 350 6.55 -17.22 -14.13
CA ALA A 350 6.69 -18.07 -12.94
C ALA A 350 5.83 -19.34 -13.07
N ALA A 351 4.53 -19.19 -13.39
CA ALA A 351 3.64 -20.33 -13.57
C ALA A 351 4.09 -21.26 -14.72
N LYS A 352 4.53 -20.72 -15.86
CA LYS A 352 5.03 -21.52 -16.99
C LYS A 352 6.34 -22.24 -16.69
N ARG A 353 7.15 -21.78 -15.73
CA ARG A 353 8.32 -22.52 -15.23
C ARG A 353 7.95 -23.69 -14.31
N GLY A 354 6.69 -23.82 -13.93
CA GLY A 354 6.21 -24.87 -13.02
C GLY A 354 6.13 -24.44 -11.55
N VAL A 355 6.38 -23.16 -11.25
CA VAL A 355 6.18 -22.59 -9.91
C VAL A 355 4.70 -22.62 -9.56
N ASP A 356 4.32 -23.08 -8.35
CA ASP A 356 2.95 -23.05 -7.86
C ASP A 356 2.54 -21.62 -7.48
N VAL A 357 1.97 -20.89 -8.44
CA VAL A 357 1.54 -19.52 -8.26
C VAL A 357 0.06 -19.48 -7.90
N ARG A 358 -0.26 -18.91 -6.72
CA ARG A 358 -1.65 -18.78 -6.24
C ARG A 358 -1.98 -17.33 -5.90
N ILE A 359 -3.23 -16.92 -6.21
CA ILE A 359 -3.78 -15.61 -5.83
C ILE A 359 -5.11 -15.86 -5.12
N ILE A 360 -5.25 -15.36 -3.89
CA ILE A 360 -6.48 -15.41 -3.13
C ILE A 360 -7.13 -14.03 -3.16
N MET A 361 -8.36 -14.01 -3.67
CA MET A 361 -9.17 -12.83 -3.97
C MET A 361 -10.47 -12.84 -3.17
N PRO A 362 -11.17 -11.70 -3.04
CA PRO A 362 -12.52 -11.66 -2.47
C PRO A 362 -13.53 -12.53 -3.27
N GLY A 363 -14.47 -13.14 -2.56
CA GLY A 363 -15.64 -13.81 -3.18
C GLY A 363 -16.84 -12.88 -3.34
N ILE A 364 -16.94 -11.86 -2.48
CA ILE A 364 -17.99 -10.82 -2.50
C ILE A 364 -17.35 -9.48 -2.86
N ALA A 365 -17.97 -8.72 -3.76
CA ALA A 365 -17.45 -7.45 -4.22
C ALA A 365 -17.80 -6.30 -3.26
N ASP A 366 -16.82 -5.48 -2.87
CA ASP A 366 -17.05 -4.17 -2.26
C ASP A 366 -17.43 -3.11 -3.31
N LYS A 367 -16.72 -3.13 -4.47
CA LYS A 367 -16.91 -2.25 -5.62
C LYS A 367 -17.12 -3.09 -6.88
N LYS A 368 -18.34 -3.18 -7.39
CA LYS A 368 -18.71 -4.06 -8.51
C LYS A 368 -17.87 -3.85 -9.77
N VAL A 369 -17.52 -2.60 -10.11
CA VAL A 369 -16.73 -2.27 -11.29
C VAL A 369 -15.30 -2.75 -11.15
N VAL A 370 -14.65 -2.47 -10.01
CA VAL A 370 -13.29 -2.92 -9.69
C VAL A 370 -13.20 -4.44 -9.63
N PHE A 371 -14.18 -5.10 -9.03
CA PHE A 371 -14.27 -6.55 -8.98
C PHE A 371 -14.39 -7.18 -10.38
N ARG A 372 -15.22 -6.60 -11.26
CA ARG A 372 -15.32 -7.03 -12.65
C ARG A 372 -14.00 -6.85 -13.40
N LEU A 373 -13.34 -5.70 -13.20
CA LEU A 373 -12.05 -5.41 -13.79
C LEU A 373 -10.99 -6.41 -13.32
N SER A 374 -10.89 -6.70 -12.04
CA SER A 374 -9.98 -7.72 -11.49
C SER A 374 -10.20 -9.08 -12.16
N ARG A 375 -11.46 -9.50 -12.32
CA ARG A 375 -11.80 -10.77 -12.99
C ARG A 375 -11.47 -10.79 -14.49
N SER A 376 -11.29 -9.63 -15.12
CA SER A 376 -10.89 -9.58 -16.53
C SER A 376 -9.46 -10.10 -16.76
N TYR A 377 -8.60 -10.06 -15.72
CA TYR A 377 -7.23 -10.58 -15.77
C TYR A 377 -7.14 -12.10 -15.58
N TYR A 378 -8.17 -12.74 -15.01
CA TYR A 378 -8.15 -14.16 -14.64
C TYR A 378 -7.83 -15.08 -15.79
N ARG A 379 -8.46 -14.89 -16.94
CA ARG A 379 -8.36 -15.80 -18.07
C ARG A 379 -6.90 -16.07 -18.47
N GLN A 380 -6.15 -15.01 -18.72
CA GLN A 380 -4.77 -15.11 -19.20
C GLN A 380 -3.84 -15.70 -18.12
N LEU A 381 -4.08 -15.38 -16.85
CA LEU A 381 -3.34 -15.94 -15.71
C LEU A 381 -3.62 -17.43 -15.54
N ILE A 382 -4.89 -17.84 -15.60
CA ILE A 382 -5.29 -19.25 -15.48
C ILE A 382 -4.79 -20.08 -16.69
N GLU A 383 -4.85 -19.52 -17.91
CA GLU A 383 -4.27 -20.16 -19.12
C GLU A 383 -2.75 -20.38 -18.98
N ALA A 384 -2.06 -19.54 -18.24
CA ALA A 384 -0.63 -19.70 -17.95
C ALA A 384 -0.33 -20.69 -16.81
N GLY A 385 -1.32 -21.12 -16.04
CA GLY A 385 -1.17 -22.04 -14.90
C GLY A 385 -1.28 -21.39 -13.51
N VAL A 386 -1.54 -20.09 -13.42
CA VAL A 386 -1.80 -19.41 -12.15
C VAL A 386 -3.12 -19.89 -11.56
N LYS A 387 -3.14 -20.24 -10.28
CA LYS A 387 -4.35 -20.71 -9.57
C LYS A 387 -4.99 -19.52 -8.85
N ILE A 388 -6.24 -19.21 -9.18
CA ILE A 388 -6.98 -18.09 -8.57
C ILE A 388 -8.11 -18.67 -7.71
N TYR A 389 -8.17 -18.20 -6.46
CA TYR A 389 -9.11 -18.62 -5.44
C TYR A 389 -9.95 -17.45 -4.99
N GLU A 390 -11.26 -17.57 -4.95
CA GLU A 390 -12.17 -16.56 -4.41
C GLU A 390 -12.76 -17.02 -3.07
N TYR A 391 -12.55 -16.23 -2.04
CA TYR A 391 -12.97 -16.49 -0.66
C TYR A 391 -14.49 -16.41 -0.52
N THR A 392 -15.14 -17.55 -0.38
CA THR A 392 -16.61 -17.63 -0.42
C THR A 392 -17.32 -17.02 0.78
N PRO A 393 -16.73 -16.99 2.02
CA PRO A 393 -17.39 -16.39 3.17
C PRO A 393 -17.53 -14.87 3.12
N GLY A 394 -16.75 -14.17 2.26
CA GLY A 394 -16.83 -12.72 2.25
C GLY A 394 -15.75 -12.01 1.43
N PHE A 395 -15.26 -10.91 1.99
CA PHE A 395 -14.27 -10.04 1.36
C PHE A 395 -12.87 -10.27 1.94
N VAL A 396 -11.91 -10.63 1.10
CA VAL A 396 -10.48 -10.65 1.46
C VAL A 396 -9.90 -9.26 1.21
N HIS A 397 -9.53 -8.58 2.29
CA HIS A 397 -8.81 -7.30 2.19
C HIS A 397 -7.32 -7.46 2.57
N ALA A 398 -6.88 -8.66 2.89
CA ALA A 398 -5.49 -8.99 3.18
C ALA A 398 -4.55 -8.66 2.01
N LYS A 399 -3.35 -8.18 2.30
CA LYS A 399 -2.29 -7.92 1.35
C LYS A 399 -1.00 -8.55 1.87
N GLY A 400 -0.42 -9.38 1.05
CA GLY A 400 0.84 -10.01 1.35
C GLY A 400 1.14 -11.16 0.42
N CYS A 401 2.37 -11.60 0.42
CA CYS A 401 2.80 -12.76 -0.33
C CYS A 401 3.86 -13.56 0.42
N ILE A 402 3.95 -14.83 0.07
CA ILE A 402 4.92 -15.77 0.61
C ILE A 402 5.60 -16.53 -0.52
N CYS A 403 6.90 -16.79 -0.38
CA CYS A 403 7.73 -17.49 -1.36
C CYS A 403 8.61 -18.54 -0.69
N ASP A 404 8.52 -19.79 -1.16
CA ASP A 404 9.45 -20.89 -0.89
C ASP A 404 9.80 -21.12 0.59
N ASP A 405 8.87 -20.89 1.52
CA ASP A 405 9.01 -21.00 2.97
C ASP A 405 10.09 -20.10 3.62
N LYS A 406 10.74 -19.22 2.85
CA LYS A 406 11.87 -18.39 3.32
C LYS A 406 11.55 -16.91 3.37
N LEU A 407 10.62 -16.45 2.53
CA LEU A 407 10.36 -15.04 2.30
C LEU A 407 8.87 -14.74 2.43
N ALA A 408 8.52 -13.69 3.17
CA ALA A 408 7.18 -13.13 3.16
C ALA A 408 7.22 -11.61 3.04
N VAL A 409 6.24 -11.04 2.35
CA VAL A 409 5.99 -9.59 2.35
C VAL A 409 4.59 -9.35 2.89
N LEU A 410 4.50 -8.55 3.93
CA LEU A 410 3.24 -8.17 4.57
C LEU A 410 3.16 -6.64 4.66
N GLY A 411 1.98 -6.06 4.40
CA GLY A 411 1.83 -4.62 4.47
C GLY A 411 0.52 -4.11 3.90
N SER A 412 0.56 -2.90 3.37
CA SER A 412 -0.62 -2.21 2.85
C SER A 412 -0.81 -2.32 1.33
N VAL A 413 0.19 -2.85 0.59
CA VAL A 413 0.27 -2.83 -0.87
C VAL A 413 -0.67 -3.84 -1.52
N ASN A 414 -1.66 -3.36 -2.29
CA ASN A 414 -2.49 -4.18 -3.15
C ASN A 414 -1.80 -4.46 -4.49
N LEU A 415 -2.25 -5.49 -5.22
CA LEU A 415 -1.88 -5.72 -6.62
C LEU A 415 -2.77 -4.88 -7.56
N ASP A 416 -2.78 -3.55 -7.36
CA ASP A 416 -3.52 -2.60 -8.20
C ASP A 416 -2.67 -1.36 -8.54
N TYR A 417 -3.09 -0.60 -9.56
CA TYR A 417 -2.33 0.57 -10.04
C TYR A 417 -2.14 1.65 -8.98
N ARG A 418 -3.13 1.86 -8.11
CA ARG A 418 -3.05 2.90 -7.09
C ARG A 418 -1.98 2.58 -6.06
N SER A 419 -1.98 1.35 -5.56
CA SER A 419 -0.99 0.90 -4.59
C SER A 419 0.42 0.81 -5.18
N LEU A 420 0.54 0.28 -6.42
CA LEU A 420 1.86 0.04 -7.02
C LEU A 420 2.53 1.30 -7.58
N PHE A 421 1.76 2.37 -7.92
CA PHE A 421 2.32 3.50 -8.66
C PHE A 421 1.90 4.89 -8.15
N LEU A 422 0.81 5.01 -7.37
CA LEU A 422 0.16 6.30 -7.15
C LEU A 422 -0.03 6.67 -5.68
N HIS A 423 0.10 5.75 -4.75
CA HIS A 423 -0.13 5.97 -3.32
C HIS A 423 1.15 5.81 -2.51
N PHE A 424 1.13 6.37 -1.30
CA PHE A 424 2.12 6.02 -0.29
C PHE A 424 1.67 4.74 0.40
N GLU A 425 2.54 3.76 0.41
CA GLU A 425 2.31 2.44 1.00
C GLU A 425 3.45 2.08 1.94
N CYS A 426 3.26 1.10 2.82
CA CYS A 426 4.33 0.51 3.59
C CYS A 426 4.20 -1.01 3.66
N SER A 427 5.32 -1.69 3.69
CA SER A 427 5.38 -3.14 3.84
C SER A 427 6.65 -3.54 4.58
N SER A 428 6.69 -4.78 5.03
CA SER A 428 7.90 -5.42 5.56
C SER A 428 8.22 -6.69 4.81
N ILE A 429 9.48 -6.83 4.44
CA ILE A 429 10.05 -8.10 3.98
C ILE A 429 10.53 -8.85 5.21
N PHE A 430 10.04 -10.07 5.41
CA PHE A 430 10.49 -11.00 6.43
C PHE A 430 11.29 -12.12 5.77
N TYR A 431 12.46 -12.41 6.30
CA TYR A 431 13.32 -13.49 5.83
C TYR A 431 13.71 -14.39 6.98
N ASP A 432 13.55 -15.72 6.79
CA ASP A 432 13.86 -16.76 7.77
C ASP A 432 13.24 -16.50 9.17
N SER A 433 12.00 -15.98 9.20
CA SER A 433 11.28 -15.65 10.41
C SER A 433 10.11 -16.61 10.66
N SER A 434 9.79 -16.82 11.94
CA SER A 434 8.69 -17.68 12.37
C SER A 434 7.32 -17.22 11.85
N ILE A 435 7.16 -15.92 11.56
CA ILE A 435 5.94 -15.33 11.00
C ILE A 435 5.56 -15.96 9.65
N ILE A 436 6.56 -16.40 8.87
CA ILE A 436 6.36 -17.01 7.55
C ILE A 436 5.55 -18.31 7.67
N LYS A 437 5.87 -19.14 8.67
CA LYS A 437 5.16 -20.40 8.93
C LYS A 437 3.70 -20.16 9.33
N THR A 438 3.46 -19.16 10.18
CA THR A 438 2.11 -18.79 10.64
C THR A 438 1.30 -18.23 9.48
N PHE A 439 1.90 -17.36 8.67
CA PHE A 439 1.27 -16.80 7.47
C PHE A 439 0.93 -17.88 6.44
N LYS A 440 1.83 -18.84 6.20
CA LYS A 440 1.56 -19.99 5.31
C LYS A 440 0.35 -20.80 5.78
N ALA A 441 0.28 -21.09 7.08
CA ALA A 441 -0.84 -21.83 7.66
C ALA A 441 -2.18 -21.09 7.45
N ASP A 442 -2.20 -19.78 7.66
CA ASP A 442 -3.38 -18.95 7.41
C ASP A 442 -3.80 -18.93 5.93
N ILE A 443 -2.84 -18.83 5.00
CA ILE A 443 -3.14 -18.89 3.56
C ILE A 443 -3.82 -20.23 3.20
N LEU A 444 -3.29 -21.34 3.71
CA LEU A 444 -3.86 -22.66 3.43
C LEU A 444 -5.25 -22.86 4.05
N GLU A 445 -5.44 -22.37 5.27
CA GLU A 445 -6.75 -22.37 5.93
C GLU A 445 -7.77 -21.53 5.16
N THR A 446 -7.39 -20.31 4.78
CA THR A 446 -8.24 -19.41 3.99
C THR A 446 -8.58 -20.01 2.64
N GLN A 447 -7.58 -20.60 1.95
CA GLN A 447 -7.78 -21.27 0.68
C GLN A 447 -8.79 -22.42 0.77
N SER A 448 -8.82 -23.16 1.90
CA SER A 448 -9.80 -24.23 2.11
C SER A 448 -11.25 -23.76 2.09
N LYS A 449 -11.47 -22.47 2.35
CA LYS A 449 -12.78 -21.78 2.33
C LYS A 449 -13.04 -21.06 0.99
N CYS A 450 -12.16 -21.22 0.01
CA CYS A 450 -12.27 -20.57 -1.29
C CYS A 450 -12.83 -21.49 -2.37
N ARG A 451 -13.44 -20.88 -3.38
CA ARG A 451 -13.73 -21.53 -4.66
C ARG A 451 -12.58 -21.24 -5.64
N GLN A 452 -11.91 -22.29 -6.12
CA GLN A 452 -10.96 -22.14 -7.22
C GLN A 452 -11.69 -21.79 -8.51
N ARG A 453 -11.21 -20.77 -9.22
CA ARG A 453 -11.74 -20.34 -10.51
C ARG A 453 -11.08 -21.12 -11.64
N THR A 454 -11.88 -21.46 -12.64
CA THR A 454 -11.47 -22.22 -13.83
C THR A 454 -11.59 -21.36 -15.08
N LEU A 455 -11.07 -21.85 -16.22
CA LEU A 455 -11.25 -21.17 -17.51
C LEU A 455 -12.73 -21.05 -17.91
N GLU A 456 -13.58 -22.00 -17.51
CA GLU A 456 -15.03 -21.94 -17.76
C GLU A 456 -15.66 -20.73 -17.07
N ASP A 457 -15.23 -20.43 -15.84
CA ASP A 457 -15.72 -19.26 -15.07
C ASP A 457 -15.35 -17.92 -15.74
N THR A 458 -14.36 -17.91 -16.64
CA THR A 458 -13.87 -16.71 -17.33
C THR A 458 -14.52 -16.46 -18.68
N LYS A 459 -15.37 -17.40 -19.17
CA LYS A 459 -16.05 -17.23 -20.47
C LYS A 459 -16.94 -16.01 -20.47
N ARG A 460 -16.79 -15.16 -21.49
CA ARG A 460 -17.57 -13.95 -21.74
C ARG A 460 -18.05 -13.93 -23.18
N GLY A 461 -19.29 -13.53 -23.40
CA GLY A 461 -19.79 -13.21 -24.74
C GLY A 461 -19.06 -12.00 -25.34
N PHE A 462 -19.28 -11.74 -26.62
CA PHE A 462 -18.63 -10.64 -27.35
C PHE A 462 -18.73 -9.29 -26.65
N PHE A 463 -19.94 -8.85 -26.29
CA PHE A 463 -20.14 -7.59 -25.57
C PHE A 463 -19.48 -7.56 -24.18
N GLY A 464 -19.48 -8.70 -23.48
CA GLY A 464 -18.79 -8.81 -22.20
C GLY A 464 -17.29 -8.56 -22.32
N ARG A 465 -16.65 -9.10 -23.36
CA ARG A 465 -15.21 -8.89 -23.65
C ARG A 465 -14.93 -7.43 -24.05
N LEU A 466 -15.81 -6.82 -24.82
CA LEU A 466 -15.67 -5.40 -25.20
C LEU A 466 -15.72 -4.49 -23.96
N ILE A 467 -16.67 -4.70 -23.05
CA ILE A 467 -16.77 -3.96 -21.79
C ILE A 467 -15.51 -4.18 -20.92
N ASP A 468 -15.03 -5.43 -20.81
CA ASP A 468 -13.81 -5.73 -20.05
C ASP A 468 -12.57 -5.04 -20.65
N GLY A 469 -12.49 -4.95 -22.01
CA GLY A 469 -11.47 -4.19 -22.72
C GLY A 469 -11.52 -2.69 -22.41
N VAL A 470 -12.72 -2.11 -22.43
CA VAL A 470 -12.91 -0.69 -22.05
C VAL A 470 -12.51 -0.47 -20.57
N LEU A 471 -12.93 -1.33 -19.66
CA LEU A 471 -12.57 -1.21 -18.25
C LEU A 471 -11.05 -1.28 -18.04
N ARG A 472 -10.33 -2.13 -18.79
CA ARG A 472 -8.86 -2.20 -18.71
C ARG A 472 -8.17 -0.91 -19.14
N ILE A 473 -8.72 -0.16 -20.10
CA ILE A 473 -8.19 1.16 -20.49
C ILE A 473 -8.24 2.13 -19.29
N PHE A 474 -9.31 2.03 -18.48
CA PHE A 474 -9.50 2.89 -17.31
C PHE A 474 -8.89 2.33 -16.01
N ALA A 475 -8.26 1.15 -16.05
CA ALA A 475 -7.63 0.54 -14.88
C ALA A 475 -6.68 1.49 -14.11
N PRO A 476 -5.86 2.34 -14.78
CA PRO A 476 -4.98 3.28 -14.09
C PRO A 476 -5.71 4.40 -13.30
N LEU A 477 -7.02 4.57 -13.48
CA LEU A 477 -7.82 5.55 -12.74
C LEU A 477 -8.64 4.93 -11.60
N LEU A 478 -8.79 3.61 -11.58
CA LEU A 478 -9.60 2.84 -10.63
C LEU A 478 -8.75 2.26 -9.52
#